data_dd6a347a7bfa47ee09ee5f786cd4feb7
#
_entry.id   dd6a347a7bfa47ee09ee5f786cd4feb7
#
_cell.length_a   1.000
_cell.length_b   1.000
_cell.length_c   1.000
_cell.angle_alpha   90.00
_cell.angle_beta   90.00
_cell.angle_gamma   90.00
#
_symmetry.space_group_name_H-M   'P 1'
#
loop_
_entity.id
_entity.type
_entity.pdbx_description
1 polymer ?
#
loop_
_entity_poly.entity_id
_entity_poly.type
_entity_poly.pdbx_seq_one_letter_code
_entity_poly.pdbx_strand_id
1 'polypeptide(L)'
;IKGDAMKKPMPLYVKPDRLLSVRDVQNGMRDHFEGTDLDMTKDAGAGPYKVPYRWRPMTFEVDGQEYTNERAIATQQTGFVIVPQMRNWLPDAVGGILWFGVDDADMAVFTPIYCSVTASPECYRVGNGDMMNFSWTSAFWIHNWVANMAYGKYSYMIQDIRLVQQELENSYQQTIPAVDKAASELYAKNPAEAVKFLTWFSSTTADQAT
;
A
#
# COMPACT_ATOMS: atom_id res chain seq x y z
N ILE A 1 -16.40 -2.23 21.18
CA ILE A 1 -16.62 -0.80 21.53
C ILE A 1 -18.10 -0.56 21.51
N LYS A 2 -18.66 0.03 22.56
CA LYS A 2 -20.02 0.54 22.51
C LYS A 2 -20.10 1.51 21.33
N GLY A 3 -20.84 1.13 20.31
CA GLY A 3 -21.17 2.01 19.20
C GLY A 3 -22.10 3.11 19.68
N ASP A 4 -21.57 4.04 20.46
CA ASP A 4 -22.30 5.27 20.70
C ASP A 4 -22.43 5.94 19.34
N ALA A 5 -23.67 6.03 18.84
CA ALA A 5 -23.95 6.72 17.61
C ALA A 5 -23.25 8.08 17.62
N MET A 6 -22.29 8.28 16.74
CA MET A 6 -21.59 9.55 16.64
C MET A 6 -22.62 10.63 16.36
N LYS A 7 -22.89 11.47 17.34
CA LYS A 7 -23.86 12.57 17.26
C LYS A 7 -23.47 13.61 16.21
N LYS A 8 -22.19 13.64 15.82
CA LYS A 8 -21.65 14.48 14.75
C LYS A 8 -20.69 13.65 13.89
N PRO A 9 -20.81 13.71 12.58
CA PRO A 9 -19.84 13.06 11.70
C PRO A 9 -18.47 13.68 11.91
N MET A 10 -17.41 12.87 11.76
CA MET A 10 -16.03 13.35 11.69
C MET A 10 -15.89 14.32 10.52
N PRO A 11 -15.03 15.35 10.61
CA PRO A 11 -14.75 16.22 9.48
C PRO A 11 -14.20 15.41 8.31
N LEU A 12 -14.59 15.77 7.08
CA LEU A 12 -14.15 15.08 5.87
C LEU A 12 -12.62 15.15 5.68
N TYR A 13 -12.00 16.21 6.17
CA TYR A 13 -10.56 16.43 6.13
C TYR A 13 -10.11 17.19 7.37
N VAL A 14 -8.85 16.98 7.73
CA VAL A 14 -8.17 17.71 8.81
C VAL A 14 -6.88 18.30 8.27
N LYS A 15 -6.47 19.45 8.81
CA LYS A 15 -5.15 20.01 8.52
C LYS A 15 -4.14 19.25 9.37
N PRO A 16 -3.09 18.66 8.79
CA PRO A 16 -2.03 18.02 9.56
C PRO A 16 -1.20 19.06 10.32
N ASP A 17 -0.65 18.68 11.46
CA ASP A 17 0.18 19.54 12.31
C ASP A 17 1.56 19.82 11.70
N ARG A 18 1.99 18.98 10.75
CA ARG A 18 3.24 19.08 10.01
C ARG A 18 3.06 18.68 8.55
N LEU A 19 4.03 19.01 7.71
CA LEU A 19 4.09 18.47 6.35
C LEU A 19 4.28 16.94 6.42
N LEU A 20 3.53 16.24 5.59
CA LEU A 20 3.59 14.79 5.48
C LEU A 20 4.49 14.39 4.30
N SER A 21 5.34 13.41 4.52
CA SER A 21 6.09 12.72 3.47
C SER A 21 5.24 11.63 2.83
N VAL A 22 5.70 11.12 1.68
CA VAL A 22 5.10 9.92 1.07
C VAL A 22 5.09 8.75 2.06
N ARG A 23 6.17 8.57 2.81
CA ARG A 23 6.27 7.52 3.83
C ARG A 23 5.22 7.66 4.94
N ASP A 24 4.93 8.87 5.37
CA ASP A 24 3.87 9.10 6.37
C ASP A 24 2.50 8.64 5.85
N VAL A 25 2.20 8.93 4.57
CA VAL A 25 0.94 8.51 3.95
C VAL A 25 0.91 6.99 3.75
N GLN A 26 2.00 6.39 3.28
CA GLN A 26 2.12 4.93 3.17
C GLN A 26 1.90 4.23 4.51
N ASN A 27 2.51 4.74 5.58
CA ASN A 27 2.30 4.21 6.93
C ASN A 27 0.85 4.39 7.41
N GLY A 28 0.22 5.52 7.09
CA GLY A 28 -1.21 5.71 7.38
C GLY A 28 -2.12 4.72 6.66
N MET A 29 -1.76 4.29 5.44
CA MET A 29 -2.50 3.24 4.71
C MET A 29 -2.33 1.84 5.32
N ARG A 30 -1.30 1.65 6.15
CA ARG A 30 -0.98 0.39 6.85
C ARG A 30 -1.51 0.32 8.28
N ASP A 31 -2.17 1.37 8.75
CA ASP A 31 -2.50 1.55 10.16
C ASP A 31 -3.61 0.60 10.63
N HIS A 32 -3.39 -0.02 11.80
CA HIS A 32 -4.35 -0.83 12.54
C HIS A 32 -4.58 -0.24 13.95
N PHE A 33 -4.43 1.08 14.08
CA PHE A 33 -4.57 1.83 15.32
C PHE A 33 -3.55 1.47 16.41
N GLU A 34 -2.37 0.99 15.99
CA GLU A 34 -1.30 0.61 16.90
C GLU A 34 -0.90 1.76 17.82
N GLY A 35 -0.71 1.44 19.09
CA GLY A 35 -0.35 2.42 20.12
C GLY A 35 -1.50 3.28 20.63
N THR A 36 -2.74 3.05 20.20
CA THR A 36 -3.96 3.68 20.70
C THR A 36 -4.78 2.72 21.56
N ASP A 37 -5.86 3.22 22.18
CA ASP A 37 -6.83 2.38 22.89
C ASP A 37 -7.62 1.44 21.95
N LEU A 38 -7.55 1.68 20.64
CA LEU A 38 -8.19 0.90 19.60
C LEU A 38 -7.24 -0.09 18.90
N ASP A 39 -6.04 -0.29 19.44
CA ASP A 39 -5.00 -1.17 18.86
C ASP A 39 -5.52 -2.57 18.60
N MET A 40 -5.73 -2.89 17.31
CA MET A 40 -6.36 -4.14 16.89
C MET A 40 -5.47 -5.37 17.05
N THR A 41 -4.20 -5.18 17.42
CA THR A 41 -3.27 -6.27 17.72
C THR A 41 -3.32 -6.75 19.17
N LYS A 42 -4.06 -6.06 20.03
CA LYS A 42 -4.05 -6.28 21.49
C LYS A 42 -5.36 -6.75 22.08
N ASP A 43 -6.46 -6.61 21.37
CA ASP A 43 -7.76 -7.03 21.87
C ASP A 43 -7.97 -8.54 21.80
N ALA A 44 -9.09 -9.02 22.36
CA ALA A 44 -9.43 -10.46 22.36
C ALA A 44 -9.58 -11.04 20.94
N GLY A 45 -9.98 -10.22 19.96
CA GLY A 45 -10.15 -10.61 18.58
C GLY A 45 -8.82 -10.86 17.83
N ALA A 46 -7.71 -10.34 18.36
CA ALA A 46 -6.38 -10.52 17.78
C ALA A 46 -5.83 -11.95 17.97
N GLY A 47 -6.29 -12.65 18.98
CA GLY A 47 -5.83 -14.00 19.31
C GLY A 47 -4.32 -14.07 19.66
N PRO A 48 -3.77 -15.30 19.74
CA PRO A 48 -2.39 -15.51 20.18
C PRO A 48 -1.33 -14.97 19.20
N TYR A 49 -1.70 -14.78 17.94
CA TYR A 49 -0.81 -14.29 16.88
C TYR A 49 -0.98 -12.80 16.58
N LYS A 50 -1.73 -12.07 17.42
CA LYS A 50 -1.91 -10.62 17.31
C LYS A 50 -2.42 -10.18 15.93
N VAL A 51 -3.36 -10.93 15.36
CA VAL A 51 -3.91 -10.66 14.03
C VAL A 51 -4.78 -9.39 14.06
N PRO A 52 -4.44 -8.33 13.30
CA PRO A 52 -5.16 -7.05 13.39
C PRO A 52 -6.45 -7.01 12.57
N TYR A 53 -6.82 -8.09 11.94
CA TYR A 53 -7.98 -8.19 11.05
C TYR A 53 -9.19 -8.75 11.76
N ARG A 54 -10.40 -8.35 11.29
CA ARG A 54 -11.67 -8.82 11.82
C ARG A 54 -12.52 -9.39 10.69
N TRP A 55 -13.13 -10.53 10.97
CA TRP A 55 -14.06 -11.19 10.07
C TRP A 55 -15.47 -10.57 10.16
N ARG A 56 -16.25 -10.71 9.13
CA ARG A 56 -17.64 -10.31 9.11
C ARG A 56 -18.53 -11.38 9.76
N PRO A 57 -19.69 -10.99 10.36
CA PRO A 57 -20.24 -9.64 10.36
C PRO A 57 -19.48 -8.67 11.28
N MET A 58 -19.49 -7.38 10.92
CA MET A 58 -18.86 -6.33 11.74
C MET A 58 -19.70 -5.97 12.96
N THR A 59 -20.98 -6.28 12.96
CA THR A 59 -21.90 -6.07 14.09
C THR A 59 -22.33 -7.40 14.68
N PHE A 60 -22.48 -7.44 15.99
CA PHE A 60 -22.94 -8.59 16.76
C PHE A 60 -23.70 -8.13 18.00
N GLU A 61 -24.58 -9.00 18.54
CA GLU A 61 -25.40 -8.72 19.69
C GLU A 61 -24.94 -9.53 20.91
N VAL A 62 -24.88 -8.89 22.07
CA VAL A 62 -24.65 -9.53 23.37
C VAL A 62 -25.67 -8.98 24.36
N ASP A 63 -26.45 -9.86 24.97
CA ASP A 63 -27.48 -9.52 25.95
C ASP A 63 -28.47 -8.43 25.49
N GLY A 64 -28.88 -8.50 24.22
CA GLY A 64 -29.79 -7.52 23.60
C GLY A 64 -29.17 -6.17 23.27
N GLN A 65 -27.85 -6.04 23.42
CA GLN A 65 -27.08 -4.85 23.06
C GLN A 65 -26.24 -5.10 21.80
N GLU A 66 -26.41 -4.26 20.79
CA GLU A 66 -25.59 -4.31 19.56
C GLU A 66 -24.20 -3.71 19.79
N TYR A 67 -23.19 -4.41 19.31
CA TYR A 67 -21.78 -4.01 19.29
C TYR A 67 -21.25 -4.03 17.87
N THR A 68 -20.27 -3.17 17.60
CA THR A 68 -19.59 -3.10 16.30
C THR A 68 -18.11 -3.38 16.49
N ASN A 69 -17.54 -4.26 15.65
CA ASN A 69 -16.11 -4.42 15.56
C ASN A 69 -15.48 -3.21 14.86
N GLU A 70 -14.34 -2.77 15.36
CA GLU A 70 -13.52 -1.78 14.67
C GLU A 70 -13.01 -2.34 13.34
N ARG A 71 -12.85 -1.43 12.39
CA ARG A 71 -12.25 -1.73 11.10
C ARG A 71 -11.06 -0.82 10.89
N ALA A 72 -9.87 -1.42 10.81
CA ALA A 72 -8.63 -0.70 10.54
C ALA A 72 -8.63 -0.06 9.14
N ILE A 73 -7.68 0.83 8.91
CA ILE A 73 -7.40 1.41 7.59
C ILE A 73 -6.87 0.31 6.67
N ALA A 74 -5.82 -0.42 7.09
CA ALA A 74 -5.39 -1.63 6.41
C ALA A 74 -6.32 -2.81 6.72
N THR A 75 -6.73 -3.54 5.70
CA THR A 75 -7.66 -4.65 5.82
C THR A 75 -7.42 -5.70 4.74
N GLN A 76 -7.63 -6.98 5.11
CA GLN A 76 -7.47 -8.13 4.19
C GLN A 76 -8.41 -8.11 2.97
N GLN A 77 -9.41 -7.23 2.92
CA GLN A 77 -10.27 -7.06 1.75
C GLN A 77 -9.69 -6.08 0.72
N THR A 78 -8.53 -5.49 0.99
CA THR A 78 -7.88 -4.57 0.07
C THR A 78 -7.38 -5.32 -1.16
N GLY A 79 -7.75 -4.89 -2.36
CA GLY A 79 -7.22 -5.45 -3.60
C GLY A 79 -5.98 -4.71 -4.11
N PHE A 80 -5.91 -3.42 -3.84
CA PHE A 80 -4.74 -2.57 -4.14
C PHE A 80 -4.80 -1.30 -3.31
N VAL A 81 -3.66 -0.65 -3.19
CA VAL A 81 -3.51 0.62 -2.48
C VAL A 81 -2.66 1.59 -3.29
N ILE A 82 -3.02 2.86 -3.28
CA ILE A 82 -2.32 3.90 -4.05
C ILE A 82 -2.04 5.13 -3.20
N VAL A 83 -0.85 5.70 -3.38
CA VAL A 83 -0.45 6.99 -2.83
C VAL A 83 0.05 7.87 -3.98
N PRO A 84 -0.75 8.80 -4.51
CA PRO A 84 -0.32 9.70 -5.57
C PRO A 84 0.64 10.77 -5.03
N GLN A 85 1.75 10.99 -5.73
CA GLN A 85 2.70 12.07 -5.47
C GLN A 85 2.82 12.96 -6.69
N MET A 86 2.35 14.21 -6.57
CA MET A 86 2.38 15.18 -7.66
C MET A 86 3.39 16.30 -7.34
N ARG A 87 4.32 16.57 -8.27
CA ARG A 87 5.44 17.50 -8.12
C ARG A 87 5.46 18.48 -9.29
N ASN A 88 4.74 19.58 -9.16
CA ASN A 88 4.52 20.57 -10.21
C ASN A 88 5.77 21.40 -10.57
N TRP A 89 6.87 21.22 -9.85
CA TRP A 89 8.18 21.85 -10.15
C TRP A 89 9.06 21.01 -11.08
N LEU A 90 8.61 19.83 -11.49
CA LEU A 90 9.29 18.96 -12.45
C LEU A 90 8.54 18.98 -13.78
N PRO A 91 9.18 18.57 -14.89
CA PRO A 91 8.48 18.37 -16.16
C PRO A 91 7.27 17.42 -16.01
N ASP A 92 6.20 17.64 -16.75
CA ASP A 92 4.94 16.89 -16.61
C ASP A 92 5.13 15.38 -16.67
N ALA A 93 6.02 14.91 -17.54
CA ALA A 93 6.33 13.48 -17.66
C ALA A 93 7.04 12.89 -16.44
N VAL A 94 7.72 13.73 -15.64
CA VAL A 94 8.51 13.33 -14.47
C VAL A 94 7.77 13.62 -13.15
N GLY A 95 6.89 14.63 -13.15
CA GLY A 95 6.29 15.20 -11.95
C GLY A 95 5.35 14.27 -11.19
N GLY A 96 4.72 13.29 -11.86
CA GLY A 96 3.75 12.40 -11.25
C GLY A 96 4.30 11.01 -10.96
N ILE A 97 4.16 10.54 -9.72
CA ILE A 97 4.39 9.15 -9.33
C ILE A 97 3.14 8.62 -8.64
N LEU A 98 2.72 7.45 -9.06
CA LEU A 98 1.75 6.63 -8.38
C LEU A 98 2.51 5.55 -7.60
N TRP A 99 2.55 5.69 -6.28
CA TRP A 99 3.04 4.62 -5.42
C TRP A 99 1.96 3.56 -5.31
N PHE A 100 2.22 2.41 -5.91
CA PHE A 100 1.22 1.37 -6.11
C PHE A 100 1.60 0.11 -5.35
N GLY A 101 0.67 -0.39 -4.52
CA GLY A 101 0.78 -1.65 -3.80
C GLY A 101 -0.40 -2.55 -4.15
N VAL A 102 -0.16 -3.84 -4.23
CA VAL A 102 -1.17 -4.85 -4.56
C VAL A 102 -1.51 -5.65 -3.31
N ASP A 103 -2.77 -6.01 -3.16
CA ASP A 103 -3.34 -6.76 -2.04
C ASP A 103 -3.36 -5.95 -0.73
N ASP A 104 -3.22 -6.58 0.43
CA ASP A 104 -3.29 -5.97 1.74
C ASP A 104 -2.24 -4.86 1.92
N ALA A 105 -2.69 -3.64 2.19
CA ALA A 105 -1.83 -2.47 2.31
C ALA A 105 -0.73 -2.63 3.37
N ASP A 106 -1.00 -3.38 4.44
CA ASP A 106 -0.03 -3.62 5.50
C ASP A 106 1.16 -4.44 5.02
N MET A 107 0.93 -5.41 4.14
CA MET A 107 1.94 -6.35 3.65
C MET A 107 2.46 -6.02 2.25
N ALA A 108 1.75 -5.17 1.50
CA ALA A 108 2.14 -4.74 0.17
C ALA A 108 3.42 -3.89 0.16
N VAL A 109 4.21 -4.01 -0.89
CA VAL A 109 5.31 -3.09 -1.21
C VAL A 109 4.78 -1.98 -2.12
N PHE A 110 4.99 -0.72 -1.75
CA PHE A 110 4.65 0.41 -2.60
C PHE A 110 5.72 0.65 -3.65
N THR A 111 5.43 0.30 -4.89
CA THR A 111 6.32 0.50 -6.04
C THR A 111 6.08 1.84 -6.72
N PRO A 112 7.13 2.58 -7.12
CA PRO A 112 6.97 3.88 -7.78
C PRO A 112 6.69 3.73 -9.27
N ILE A 113 5.46 4.00 -9.68
CA ILE A 113 5.05 4.01 -11.09
C ILE A 113 4.92 5.47 -11.55
N TYR A 114 5.76 5.91 -12.48
CA TYR A 114 5.62 7.24 -13.07
C TYR A 114 4.35 7.33 -13.91
N CYS A 115 3.61 8.44 -13.79
CA CYS A 115 2.33 8.60 -14.49
C CYS A 115 2.46 8.68 -16.02
N SER A 116 3.66 8.90 -16.53
CA SER A 116 3.97 8.98 -17.97
C SER A 116 4.30 7.64 -18.62
N VAL A 117 4.29 6.52 -17.88
CA VAL A 117 4.60 5.21 -18.44
C VAL A 117 3.70 4.85 -19.62
N THR A 118 4.27 4.23 -20.64
CA THR A 118 3.56 3.85 -21.87
C THR A 118 3.25 2.37 -21.96
N ALA A 119 3.73 1.59 -20.99
CA ALA A 119 3.44 0.17 -20.87
C ALA A 119 3.27 -0.20 -19.41
N SER A 120 2.35 -1.10 -19.11
CA SER A 120 2.20 -1.69 -17.79
C SER A 120 3.39 -2.61 -17.49
N PRO A 121 3.93 -2.62 -16.27
CA PRO A 121 4.82 -3.67 -15.79
C PRO A 121 4.22 -5.06 -16.05
N GLU A 122 5.07 -6.05 -16.32
CA GLU A 122 4.60 -7.42 -16.59
C GLU A 122 3.78 -7.98 -15.42
N CYS A 123 4.23 -7.73 -14.19
CA CYS A 123 3.59 -8.20 -12.99
C CYS A 123 2.17 -7.62 -12.75
N TYR A 124 1.83 -6.49 -13.38
CA TYR A 124 0.50 -5.86 -13.30
C TYR A 124 -0.32 -6.02 -14.58
N ARG A 125 0.19 -6.74 -15.59
CA ARG A 125 -0.47 -6.85 -16.87
C ARG A 125 -1.72 -7.72 -16.80
N VAL A 126 -2.81 -7.24 -17.38
CA VAL A 126 -4.02 -8.04 -17.61
C VAL A 126 -3.68 -9.28 -18.44
N GLY A 127 -4.10 -10.44 -17.97
CA GLY A 127 -3.81 -11.74 -18.60
C GLY A 127 -2.57 -12.44 -18.03
N ASN A 128 -1.80 -11.78 -17.13
CA ASN A 128 -0.76 -12.44 -16.36
C ASN A 128 -1.36 -13.06 -15.09
N GLY A 129 -1.96 -14.23 -15.24
CA GLY A 129 -2.77 -14.86 -14.23
C GLY A 129 -4.19 -14.27 -14.13
N ASP A 130 -5.10 -15.02 -13.54
CA ASP A 130 -6.46 -14.62 -13.21
C ASP A 130 -6.94 -15.39 -11.97
N MET A 131 -8.19 -15.24 -11.58
CA MET A 131 -8.71 -15.91 -10.38
C MET A 131 -8.67 -17.45 -10.45
N MET A 132 -8.57 -18.03 -11.64
CA MET A 132 -8.53 -19.49 -11.86
C MET A 132 -7.13 -19.98 -12.27
N ASN A 133 -6.25 -19.07 -12.69
CA ASN A 133 -4.94 -19.41 -13.24
C ASN A 133 -3.85 -18.67 -12.47
N PHE A 134 -3.12 -19.42 -11.64
CA PHE A 134 -1.98 -18.91 -10.89
C PHE A 134 -0.83 -18.50 -11.82
N SER A 135 -0.11 -17.43 -11.47
CA SER A 135 1.10 -17.01 -12.12
C SER A 135 2.16 -16.54 -11.12
N TRP A 136 3.38 -17.07 -11.24
CA TRP A 136 4.52 -16.68 -10.42
C TRP A 136 5.05 -15.28 -10.71
N THR A 137 4.66 -14.67 -11.82
CA THR A 137 5.06 -13.32 -12.23
C THR A 137 3.93 -12.29 -12.06
N SER A 138 2.79 -12.70 -11.51
CA SER A 138 1.68 -11.80 -11.19
C SER A 138 1.85 -11.27 -9.78
N ALA A 139 1.96 -9.94 -9.64
CA ALA A 139 2.07 -9.29 -8.35
C ALA A 139 0.90 -9.64 -7.44
N PHE A 140 -0.33 -9.66 -7.96
CA PHE A 140 -1.51 -10.03 -7.17
C PHE A 140 -1.37 -11.43 -6.56
N TRP A 141 -0.93 -12.43 -7.35
CA TRP A 141 -0.78 -13.78 -6.83
C TRP A 141 0.30 -13.89 -5.77
N ILE A 142 1.45 -13.25 -5.97
CA ILE A 142 2.57 -13.33 -5.04
C ILE A 142 2.25 -12.61 -3.73
N HIS A 143 1.78 -11.36 -3.80
CA HIS A 143 1.42 -10.59 -2.60
C HIS A 143 0.26 -11.24 -1.84
N ASN A 144 -0.77 -11.71 -2.54
CA ASN A 144 -1.90 -12.41 -1.94
C ASN A 144 -1.46 -13.70 -1.23
N TRP A 145 -0.52 -14.45 -1.82
CA TRP A 145 0.03 -15.65 -1.19
C TRP A 145 0.77 -15.31 0.11
N VAL A 146 1.65 -14.31 0.09
CA VAL A 146 2.38 -13.86 1.28
C VAL A 146 1.40 -13.40 2.37
N ALA A 147 0.41 -12.57 2.03
CA ALA A 147 -0.56 -12.07 2.97
C ALA A 147 -1.41 -13.19 3.58
N ASN A 148 -1.91 -14.12 2.77
CA ASN A 148 -2.70 -15.25 3.27
C ASN A 148 -1.91 -16.18 4.20
N MET A 149 -0.63 -16.38 3.94
CA MET A 149 0.23 -17.13 4.87
C MET A 149 0.43 -16.38 6.20
N ALA A 150 0.55 -15.05 6.13
CA ALA A 150 0.76 -14.21 7.31
C ALA A 150 -0.47 -14.16 8.22
N TYR A 151 -1.70 -14.21 7.70
CA TYR A 151 -2.92 -14.18 8.51
C TYR A 151 -3.00 -15.27 9.57
N GLY A 152 -2.38 -16.41 9.35
CA GLY A 152 -2.35 -17.51 10.32
C GLY A 152 -1.32 -17.34 11.44
N LYS A 153 -0.29 -16.50 11.26
CA LYS A 153 0.83 -16.30 12.20
C LYS A 153 1.38 -14.88 12.14
N TYR A 154 0.50 -13.89 12.13
CA TYR A 154 0.83 -12.50 11.83
C TYR A 154 2.02 -11.95 12.62
N SER A 155 2.02 -12.08 13.95
CA SER A 155 3.08 -11.50 14.79
C SER A 155 4.51 -12.01 14.52
N TYR A 156 4.63 -13.18 13.88
CA TYR A 156 5.90 -13.71 13.43
C TYR A 156 6.24 -13.26 12.02
N MET A 157 5.33 -13.50 11.09
CA MET A 157 5.58 -13.28 9.67
C MET A 157 5.70 -11.80 9.29
N ILE A 158 4.95 -10.92 9.98
CA ILE A 158 5.01 -9.49 9.67
C ILE A 158 6.40 -8.89 9.90
N GLN A 159 7.20 -9.46 10.81
CA GLN A 159 8.56 -8.99 11.07
C GLN A 159 9.46 -9.21 9.84
N ASP A 160 9.39 -10.40 9.24
CA ASP A 160 10.15 -10.72 8.03
C ASP A 160 9.66 -9.92 6.83
N ILE A 161 8.33 -9.79 6.67
CA ILE A 161 7.71 -8.97 5.61
C ILE A 161 8.18 -7.51 5.72
N ARG A 162 8.20 -6.94 6.93
CA ARG A 162 8.65 -5.55 7.15
C ARG A 162 10.11 -5.31 6.77
N LEU A 163 10.98 -6.28 6.98
CA LEU A 163 12.39 -6.14 6.59
C LEU A 163 12.52 -5.95 5.07
N VAL A 164 11.92 -6.86 4.29
CA VAL A 164 11.95 -6.78 2.82
C VAL A 164 11.23 -5.54 2.31
N GLN A 165 10.05 -5.24 2.86
CA GLN A 165 9.26 -4.07 2.51
C GLN A 165 10.06 -2.77 2.72
N GLN A 166 10.71 -2.62 3.88
CA GLN A 166 11.52 -1.44 4.19
C GLN A 166 12.77 -1.35 3.31
N GLU A 167 13.44 -2.45 3.04
CA GLU A 167 14.60 -2.48 2.15
C GLU A 167 14.25 -1.96 0.75
N LEU A 168 13.22 -2.54 0.14
CA LEU A 168 12.77 -2.16 -1.20
C LEU A 168 12.29 -0.71 -1.25
N GLU A 169 11.38 -0.32 -0.38
CA GLU A 169 10.82 1.03 -0.39
C GLU A 169 11.84 2.13 -0.05
N ASN A 170 12.79 1.86 0.85
CA ASN A 170 13.90 2.78 1.13
C ASN A 170 14.80 2.92 -0.10
N SER A 171 15.13 1.82 -0.77
CA SER A 171 15.90 1.84 -2.01
C SER A 171 15.20 2.69 -3.08
N TYR A 172 13.88 2.51 -3.27
CA TYR A 172 13.12 3.33 -4.23
C TYR A 172 13.15 4.81 -3.87
N GLN A 173 12.87 5.17 -2.62
CA GLN A 173 12.87 6.56 -2.19
C GLN A 173 14.26 7.23 -2.33
N GLN A 174 15.33 6.50 -2.09
CA GLN A 174 16.71 7.01 -2.26
C GLN A 174 17.07 7.18 -3.73
N THR A 175 16.54 6.35 -4.62
CA THR A 175 16.86 6.35 -6.05
C THR A 175 16.08 7.42 -6.84
N ILE A 176 14.84 7.72 -6.45
CA ILE A 176 13.96 8.66 -7.17
C ILE A 176 14.60 10.01 -7.46
N PRO A 177 15.32 10.70 -6.54
CA PRO A 177 15.93 11.99 -6.87
C PRO A 177 16.94 11.93 -8.04
N ALA A 178 17.68 10.84 -8.15
CA ALA A 178 18.61 10.62 -9.26
C ALA A 178 17.87 10.30 -10.56
N VAL A 179 16.81 9.51 -10.49
CA VAL A 179 15.92 9.19 -11.63
C VAL A 179 15.24 10.46 -12.14
N ASP A 180 14.67 11.27 -11.23
CA ASP A 180 14.03 12.54 -11.57
C ASP A 180 14.97 13.49 -12.30
N LYS A 181 16.21 13.61 -11.81
CA LYS A 181 17.25 14.44 -12.43
C LYS A 181 17.58 13.94 -13.82
N ALA A 182 17.91 12.65 -13.95
CA ALA A 182 18.28 12.07 -15.23
C ALA A 182 17.12 12.14 -16.25
N ALA A 183 15.90 11.84 -15.82
CA ALA A 183 14.70 11.94 -16.67
C ALA A 183 14.43 13.39 -17.10
N SER A 184 14.58 14.37 -16.21
CA SER A 184 14.39 15.80 -16.54
C SER A 184 15.42 16.30 -17.54
N GLU A 185 16.70 15.93 -17.38
CA GLU A 185 17.76 16.27 -18.30
C GLU A 185 17.56 15.61 -19.68
N LEU A 186 17.06 14.37 -19.67
CA LEU A 186 16.73 13.63 -20.90
C LEU A 186 15.48 14.22 -21.56
N TYR A 187 14.48 14.60 -20.80
CA TYR A 187 13.24 15.20 -21.30
C TYR A 187 13.51 16.51 -22.04
N ALA A 188 14.41 17.33 -21.54
CA ALA A 188 14.80 18.57 -22.18
C ALA A 188 15.45 18.36 -23.57
N LYS A 189 16.04 17.19 -23.83
CA LYS A 189 16.71 16.84 -25.08
C LYS A 189 15.83 15.97 -25.99
N ASN A 190 15.17 15.00 -25.42
CA ASN A 190 14.32 14.01 -26.11
C ASN A 190 13.20 13.51 -25.17
N PRO A 191 12.01 14.12 -25.18
CA PRO A 191 10.90 13.73 -24.34
C PRO A 191 10.51 12.25 -24.48
N ALA A 192 10.57 11.68 -25.68
CA ALA A 192 10.19 10.30 -25.90
C ALA A 192 11.15 9.31 -25.22
N GLU A 193 12.44 9.60 -25.23
CA GLU A 193 13.43 8.77 -24.53
C GLU A 193 13.32 8.90 -23.01
N ALA A 194 12.97 10.07 -22.49
CA ALA A 194 12.69 10.24 -21.07
C ALA A 194 11.51 9.35 -20.62
N VAL A 195 10.42 9.32 -21.37
CA VAL A 195 9.25 8.48 -21.09
C VAL A 195 9.60 6.99 -21.16
N LYS A 196 10.43 6.57 -22.13
CA LYS A 196 10.94 5.17 -22.20
C LYS A 196 11.78 4.82 -20.97
N PHE A 197 12.66 5.73 -20.55
CA PHE A 197 13.47 5.53 -19.34
C PHE A 197 12.61 5.39 -18.09
N LEU A 198 11.61 6.26 -17.91
CA LEU A 198 10.67 6.19 -16.78
C LEU A 198 9.79 4.94 -16.83
N THR A 199 9.38 4.49 -18.04
CA THR A 199 8.65 3.23 -18.23
C THR A 199 9.51 2.04 -17.82
N TRP A 200 10.77 2.00 -18.26
CA TRP A 200 11.72 0.96 -17.87
C TRP A 200 11.96 0.95 -16.35
N PHE A 201 12.22 2.10 -15.74
CA PHE A 201 12.43 2.19 -14.28
C PHE A 201 11.21 1.68 -13.51
N SER A 202 10.01 2.15 -13.86
CA SER A 202 8.76 1.75 -13.20
C SER A 202 8.51 0.24 -13.32
N SER A 203 8.76 -0.34 -14.50
CA SER A 203 8.61 -1.78 -14.71
C SER A 203 9.63 -2.58 -13.90
N THR A 204 10.90 -2.15 -13.91
CA THR A 204 11.96 -2.85 -13.17
C THR A 204 11.70 -2.85 -11.66
N THR A 205 11.25 -1.72 -11.09
CA THR A 205 10.95 -1.65 -9.65
C THR A 205 9.72 -2.47 -9.27
N ALA A 206 8.70 -2.52 -10.13
CA ALA A 206 7.52 -3.34 -9.91
C ALA A 206 7.82 -4.84 -9.99
N ASP A 207 8.59 -5.26 -11.00
CA ASP A 207 8.99 -6.66 -11.17
C ASP A 207 9.95 -7.11 -10.06
N GLN A 208 10.80 -6.20 -9.53
CA GLN A 208 11.68 -6.49 -8.38
C GLN A 208 10.89 -6.73 -7.08
N ALA A 209 9.74 -6.11 -6.92
CA ALA A 209 8.89 -6.25 -5.74
C ALA A 209 7.97 -7.48 -5.80
N THR A 210 7.91 -8.14 -6.95
CA THR A 210 7.11 -9.33 -7.21
C THR A 210 7.98 -10.60 -7.20
#